data_4e87b6937b098455fba6233ff01b2628
#
_entry.id   4e87b6937b098455fba6233ff01b2628
#
_cell.length_a   1.000
_cell.length_b   1.000
_cell.length_c   1.000
_cell.angle_alpha   90.00
_cell.angle_beta   90.00
_cell.angle_gamma   90.00
#
_symmetry.space_group_name_H-M   'P 1'
#
loop_
_entity.id
_entity.type
_entity.pdbx_description
1 polymer ?
#
loop_
_entity_poly.entity_id
_entity_poly.type
_entity_poly.pdbx_seq_one_letter_code
_entity_poly.pdbx_strand_id
1 'polypeptide(L)'
;MIKIPIEAEIDLHAFAPRDVTSVVEVYVRAAAAAGLREVRIVHGRGRGIQRGMVQAALDRHPDVEAFWDDTSAHLGATFARLVHREPPSDS
;
A
#
# COMPACT_ATOMS: atom_id res chain seq x y z
N MET A 1 -22.86 13.16 -0.11
CA MET A 1 -21.41 13.00 -0.05
C MET A 1 -21.01 11.80 -0.88
N ILE A 2 -20.11 11.99 -1.82
CA ILE A 2 -19.65 10.89 -2.67
C ILE A 2 -18.48 10.22 -1.96
N LYS A 3 -18.66 8.94 -1.63
CA LYS A 3 -17.56 8.14 -1.12
C LYS A 3 -16.85 7.49 -2.29
N ILE A 4 -15.57 7.79 -2.43
CA ILE A 4 -14.74 7.11 -3.41
C ILE A 4 -14.20 5.86 -2.72
N PRO A 5 -14.54 4.67 -3.20
CA PRO A 5 -14.03 3.45 -2.57
C PRO A 5 -12.52 3.35 -2.71
N ILE A 6 -11.86 2.89 -1.65
CA ILE A 6 -10.42 2.63 -1.69
C ILE A 6 -10.23 1.31 -2.41
N GLU A 7 -9.49 1.33 -3.50
CA GLU A 7 -9.21 0.14 -4.28
C GLU A 7 -8.05 -0.65 -3.67
N ALA A 8 -8.03 -1.94 -3.95
CA ALA A 8 -7.00 -2.84 -3.45
C ALA A 8 -5.66 -2.70 -4.19
N GLU A 9 -5.60 -1.77 -5.12
CA GLU A 9 -4.38 -1.51 -5.89
C GLU A 9 -4.19 -0.01 -6.10
N ILE A 10 -2.94 0.42 -6.02
CA ILE A 10 -2.57 1.80 -6.34
C ILE A 10 -1.39 1.78 -7.31
N ASP A 11 -1.45 2.64 -8.33
CA ASP A 11 -0.36 2.82 -9.29
C ASP A 11 0.35 4.13 -8.97
N LEU A 12 1.60 4.02 -8.54
CA LEU A 12 2.37 5.18 -8.11
C LEU A 12 2.91 6.03 -9.27
N HIS A 13 2.73 5.58 -10.52
CA HIS A 13 3.15 6.39 -11.68
C HIS A 13 2.41 7.72 -11.74
N ALA A 14 1.24 7.81 -11.13
CA ALA A 14 0.45 9.05 -11.11
C ALA A 14 1.00 10.10 -10.14
N PHE A 15 1.99 9.76 -9.33
CA PHE A 15 2.50 10.63 -8.27
C PHE A 15 3.95 10.99 -8.51
N ALA A 16 4.37 12.17 -8.02
CA ALA A 16 5.76 12.56 -8.09
C ALA A 16 6.62 11.66 -7.19
N PRO A 17 7.85 11.33 -7.59
CA PRO A 17 8.70 10.46 -6.77
C PRO A 17 8.88 10.93 -5.32
N ARG A 18 8.96 12.25 -5.11
CA ARG A 18 9.13 12.82 -3.76
C ARG A 18 7.90 12.58 -2.86
N ASP A 19 6.74 12.26 -3.45
CA ASP A 19 5.50 12.05 -2.70
C ASP A 19 5.23 10.58 -2.40
N VAL A 20 6.04 9.67 -2.94
CA VAL A 20 5.77 8.22 -2.87
C VAL A 20 5.62 7.75 -1.43
N THR A 21 6.53 8.11 -0.54
CA THR A 21 6.47 7.67 0.85
C THR A 21 5.17 8.11 1.52
N SER A 22 4.82 9.39 1.37
CA SER A 22 3.59 9.93 1.96
C SER A 22 2.35 9.29 1.37
N VAL A 23 2.34 9.08 0.05
CA VAL A 23 1.21 8.44 -0.63
C VAL A 23 1.00 7.02 -0.11
N VAL A 24 2.07 6.24 0.02
CA VAL A 24 1.98 4.88 0.54
C VAL A 24 1.43 4.88 1.96
N GLU A 25 1.94 5.75 2.83
CA GLU A 25 1.49 5.82 4.21
C GLU A 25 -0.01 6.13 4.31
N VAL A 26 -0.47 7.12 3.56
CA VAL A 26 -1.87 7.52 3.57
C VAL A 26 -2.75 6.44 2.96
N TYR A 27 -2.33 5.87 1.83
CA TYR A 27 -3.07 4.82 1.15
C TYR A 27 -3.26 3.60 2.04
N VAL A 28 -2.19 3.12 2.66
CA VAL A 28 -2.25 1.92 3.52
C VAL A 28 -3.18 2.17 4.71
N ARG A 29 -3.08 3.35 5.33
CA ARG A 29 -3.97 3.69 6.45
C ARG A 29 -5.43 3.68 6.02
N ALA A 30 -5.72 4.30 4.87
CA ALA A 30 -7.09 4.35 4.36
C ALA A 30 -7.60 2.96 3.98
N ALA A 31 -6.74 2.12 3.37
CA ALA A 31 -7.11 0.77 2.99
C ALA A 31 -7.41 -0.09 4.23
N ALA A 32 -6.58 0.01 5.26
CA ALA A 32 -6.81 -0.72 6.50
C ALA A 32 -8.12 -0.28 7.16
N ALA A 33 -8.37 1.03 7.18
CA ALA A 33 -9.61 1.57 7.75
C ALA A 33 -10.84 1.12 6.95
N ALA A 34 -10.69 0.90 5.65
CA ALA A 34 -11.77 0.40 4.80
C ALA A 34 -11.98 -1.12 4.92
N GLY A 35 -11.15 -1.80 5.70
CA GLY A 35 -11.29 -3.25 5.92
C GLY A 35 -10.55 -4.11 4.91
N LEU A 36 -9.72 -3.53 4.06
CA LEU A 36 -8.93 -4.34 3.12
C LEU A 36 -7.85 -5.12 3.87
N ARG A 37 -7.65 -6.37 3.46
CA ARG A 37 -6.66 -7.24 4.08
C ARG A 37 -5.37 -7.32 3.29
N GLU A 38 -5.43 -7.00 2.03
CA GLU A 38 -4.28 -7.06 1.15
C GLU A 38 -4.39 -5.99 0.08
N VAL A 39 -3.28 -5.35 -0.22
CA VAL A 39 -3.22 -4.34 -1.28
C VAL A 39 -2.01 -4.60 -2.16
N ARG A 40 -2.08 -4.09 -3.38
CA ARG A 40 -1.00 -4.19 -4.37
C ARG A 40 -0.55 -2.78 -4.74
N ILE A 41 0.74 -2.53 -4.62
CA ILE A 41 1.31 -1.21 -4.89
C ILE A 41 2.23 -1.32 -6.09
N VAL A 42 1.85 -0.68 -7.20
CA VAL A 42 2.61 -0.71 -8.44
C VAL A 42 3.58 0.48 -8.44
N HIS A 43 4.86 0.19 -8.35
CA HIS A 43 5.90 1.23 -8.30
C HIS A 43 6.80 1.25 -9.53
N GLY A 44 6.64 0.27 -10.41
CA GLY A 44 7.48 0.15 -11.59
C GLY A 44 8.80 -0.54 -11.30
N ARG A 45 9.44 -0.97 -12.37
CA ARG A 45 10.69 -1.73 -12.25
C ARG A 45 11.90 -0.82 -12.06
N GLY A 46 12.08 0.14 -12.94
CA GLY A 46 13.13 1.14 -12.87
C GLY A 46 14.46 0.61 -12.32
N ARG A 47 15.11 1.43 -11.51
CA ARG A 47 16.35 1.07 -10.82
C ARG A 47 16.11 0.52 -9.42
N GLY A 48 14.87 0.24 -9.08
CA GLY A 48 14.54 -0.24 -7.75
C GLY A 48 14.45 0.84 -6.68
N ILE A 49 14.59 2.11 -7.05
CA ILE A 49 14.55 3.21 -6.08
C ILE A 49 13.16 3.34 -5.47
N GLN A 50 12.11 3.36 -6.30
CA GLN A 50 10.76 3.46 -5.78
C GLN A 50 10.35 2.19 -5.02
N ARG A 51 10.75 1.03 -5.52
CA ARG A 51 10.52 -0.22 -4.81
C ARG A 51 11.11 -0.14 -3.40
N GLY A 52 12.35 0.32 -3.28
CA GLY A 52 13.01 0.48 -1.98
C GLY A 52 12.28 1.44 -1.07
N MET A 53 11.81 2.58 -1.61
CA MET A 53 11.05 3.56 -0.84
C MET A 53 9.73 2.99 -0.35
N VAL A 54 9.01 2.28 -1.22
CA VAL A 54 7.75 1.65 -0.88
C VAL A 54 7.96 0.62 0.22
N GLN A 55 8.92 -0.27 0.05
CA GLN A 55 9.13 -1.35 1.01
C GLN A 55 9.63 -0.82 2.36
N ALA A 56 10.44 0.24 2.36
CA ALA A 56 10.86 0.90 3.60
C ALA A 56 9.67 1.52 4.32
N ALA A 57 8.75 2.15 3.58
CA ALA A 57 7.54 2.73 4.17
C ALA A 57 6.64 1.64 4.74
N LEU A 58 6.49 0.53 4.04
CA LEU A 58 5.67 -0.60 4.51
C LEU A 58 6.28 -1.25 5.76
N ASP A 59 7.60 -1.38 5.79
CA ASP A 59 8.28 -2.05 6.89
C ASP A 59 8.04 -1.34 8.23
N ARG A 60 7.93 -0.02 8.21
CA ARG A 60 7.70 0.76 9.42
C ARG A 60 6.24 1.14 9.66
N HIS A 61 5.33 0.76 8.76
CA HIS A 61 3.93 1.15 8.89
C HIS A 61 3.21 0.25 9.90
N PRO A 62 2.53 0.82 10.90
CA PRO A 62 1.87 0.02 11.94
C PRO A 62 0.72 -0.83 11.43
N ASP A 63 0.14 -0.48 10.29
CA ASP A 63 -0.98 -1.23 9.72
C ASP A 63 -0.53 -2.33 8.75
N VAL A 64 0.77 -2.50 8.54
CA VAL A 64 1.30 -3.53 7.65
C VAL A 64 1.82 -4.70 8.46
N GLU A 65 1.27 -5.88 8.19
CA GLU A 65 1.66 -7.13 8.83
C GLU A 65 2.83 -7.79 8.12
N ALA A 66 2.81 -7.75 6.78
CA ALA A 66 3.84 -8.35 5.93
C ALA A 66 3.79 -7.73 4.54
N PHE A 67 4.88 -7.80 3.81
CA PHE A 67 4.89 -7.40 2.40
C PHE A 67 5.84 -8.30 1.62
N TRP A 68 5.62 -8.39 0.32
CA TRP A 68 6.44 -9.22 -0.56
C TRP A 68 6.36 -8.73 -2.00
N ASP A 69 7.36 -9.08 -2.79
CA ASP A 69 7.37 -8.72 -4.21
C ASP A 69 6.29 -9.49 -4.97
N ASP A 70 5.67 -8.82 -5.94
CA ASP A 70 4.84 -9.49 -6.92
C ASP A 70 5.75 -10.06 -8.00
N THR A 71 6.01 -11.35 -7.93
CA THR A 71 6.94 -12.01 -8.87
C THR A 71 6.41 -12.01 -10.30
N SER A 72 5.08 -11.96 -10.47
CA SER A 72 4.49 -11.89 -11.82
C SER A 72 4.69 -10.52 -12.48
N ALA A 73 4.99 -9.49 -11.69
CA ALA A 73 5.24 -8.14 -12.19
C ALA A 73 6.74 -7.84 -12.36
N HIS A 74 7.59 -8.84 -12.29
CA HIS A 74 9.03 -8.72 -12.43
C HIS A 74 9.61 -7.63 -11.51
N LEU A 75 9.19 -7.65 -10.23
CA LEU A 75 9.57 -6.67 -9.20
C LEU A 75 9.03 -5.26 -9.45
N GLY A 76 8.04 -5.12 -10.33
CA GLY A 76 7.39 -3.82 -10.57
C GLY A 76 6.26 -3.49 -9.61
N ALA A 77 5.92 -4.40 -8.69
CA ALA A 77 4.86 -4.19 -7.71
C ALA A 77 5.18 -4.94 -6.42
N THR A 78 4.59 -4.46 -5.33
CA THR A 78 4.72 -5.06 -4.00
C THR A 78 3.32 -5.30 -3.44
N PHE A 79 3.09 -6.49 -2.89
CA PHE A 79 1.90 -6.78 -2.11
C PHE A 79 2.15 -6.44 -0.65
N ALA A 80 1.12 -5.97 0.03
CA ALA A 80 1.18 -5.76 1.47
C ALA A 80 -0.07 -6.39 2.11
N ARG A 81 0.16 -7.17 3.17
CA ARG A 81 -0.92 -7.67 3.99
C ARG A 81 -1.13 -6.71 5.14
N LEU A 82 -2.38 -6.31 5.34
CA LEU A 82 -2.72 -5.32 6.33
C LEU A 82 -3.22 -5.99 7.61
N VAL A 83 -2.91 -5.34 8.73
CA VAL A 83 -3.40 -5.79 10.03
C VAL A 83 -4.92 -5.72 10.02
N HIS A 84 -5.57 -6.80 10.46
CA HIS A 84 -7.01 -6.81 10.58
C HIS A 84 -7.41 -6.07 11.86
N ARG A 85 -8.12 -4.96 11.69
CA ARG A 85 -8.67 -4.23 12.80
C ARG A 85 -10.17 -4.40 12.78
N GLU A 86 -10.68 -5.14 13.74
CA GLU A 86 -12.11 -5.25 13.86
C GLU A 86 -12.68 -3.90 14.25
N PRO A 87 -13.81 -3.50 13.62
CA PRO A 87 -14.47 -2.28 14.08
C PRO A 87 -14.91 -2.47 15.53
N PRO A 88 -14.95 -1.38 16.32
CA PRO A 88 -15.41 -1.49 17.68
C PRO A 88 -16.79 -2.14 17.71
N SER A 89 -16.96 -3.10 18.59
CA SER A 89 -18.24 -3.77 18.75
C SER A 89 -19.22 -2.79 19.39
N ASP A 90 -20.37 -2.63 18.76
CA ASP A 90 -21.45 -1.79 19.29
C ASP A 90 -22.38 -2.59 20.20
N SER A 91 -21.94 -3.71 20.63
CA SER A 91 -22.75 -4.53 21.53
C SER A 91 -22.85 -3.90 22.91
#